data_1526c079da2955ab8b138935792a711a
#
_entry.id   1526c079da2955ab8b138935792a711a
#
_cell.length_a   1.000
_cell.length_b   1.000
_cell.length_c   1.000
_cell.angle_alpha   90.00
_cell.angle_beta   90.00
_cell.angle_gamma   90.00
#
_symmetry.space_group_name_H-M   'P 1'
#
loop_
_entity.id
_entity.type
_entity.pdbx_description
1 polymer ?
#
loop_
_entity_poly.entity_id
_entity_poly.type
_entity_poly.pdbx_seq_one_letter_code
_entity_poly.pdbx_strand_id
1 'polypeptide(L)'
;MPDTSNPGLTTAGHLHPLLQWLGMSLPIVQAPMAGTATPALAAAVSNAGALGNLGLGASPADSAREQIGATRNLTGRAFGVNLFCHQPAAPDPAADRAWLQHLAPLFDESGLTPPAELHEIYGSFLDDDAMLAVLLETRPAVVSFHFGLPRPAQIQALHEAGICLMATATTQEEAQAIEAAGLDAIIAQGIEAGGHRGRFDAMTGVNTPTDEGLGTAVLVRLLVRFTRLPVIAAGGIMDGQGIRAMLGLGAVAAQLGTAFILCPESAAGAAYRARLKGAGAFHTRLTAAISGRPARGIANRLIERGDLPGAPRPAAYPRAYDAARQLHAAASARDDHTLAAHWAGQGAPLARELPAAELVALLARELQAA
;
A
#
# COMPACT_ATOMS: atom_id res chain seq x y z
N MET A 1 24.10 -18.59 -23.57
CA MET A 1 23.30 -19.01 -22.42
C MET A 1 23.80 -18.21 -21.23
N PRO A 2 23.07 -17.21 -20.68
CA PRO A 2 23.53 -16.53 -19.47
C PRO A 2 23.35 -17.47 -18.27
N ASP A 3 24.32 -17.43 -17.40
CA ASP A 3 24.44 -18.19 -16.16
C ASP A 3 23.19 -17.98 -15.28
N THR A 4 22.45 -19.05 -15.03
CA THR A 4 21.23 -19.08 -14.21
C THR A 4 21.55 -19.33 -12.74
N SER A 5 22.54 -18.67 -12.17
CA SER A 5 22.75 -18.69 -10.72
C SER A 5 21.62 -17.87 -10.06
N ASN A 6 20.73 -18.58 -9.42
CA ASN A 6 19.54 -18.10 -8.69
C ASN A 6 19.92 -17.07 -7.61
N PRO A 7 19.51 -15.77 -7.67
CA PRO A 7 19.89 -14.76 -6.69
C PRO A 7 19.06 -14.80 -5.39
N GLY A 8 18.13 -15.74 -5.25
CA GLY A 8 17.32 -15.91 -4.06
C GLY A 8 17.90 -16.93 -3.11
N LEU A 9 18.46 -16.49 -1.99
CA LEU A 9 19.22 -17.24 -1.02
C LEU A 9 20.55 -17.77 -1.60
N THR A 10 21.57 -16.94 -1.54
CA THR A 10 22.94 -17.47 -1.56
C THR A 10 23.06 -18.54 -0.46
N THR A 11 23.66 -19.68 -0.80
CA THR A 11 23.85 -20.88 0.05
C THR A 11 24.64 -20.64 1.35
N ALA A 12 24.51 -19.48 1.99
CA ALA A 12 25.16 -19.09 3.23
C ALA A 12 24.43 -17.92 3.91
N GLY A 13 23.13 -17.95 4.14
CA GLY A 13 22.48 -17.08 5.14
C GLY A 13 22.66 -15.54 4.99
N HIS A 14 23.15 -15.06 3.86
CA HIS A 14 23.44 -13.64 3.66
C HIS A 14 22.25 -12.91 3.04
N LEU A 15 21.88 -11.79 3.64
CA LEU A 15 20.87 -10.88 3.09
C LEU A 15 21.34 -10.31 1.75
N HIS A 16 20.36 -10.00 0.87
CA HIS A 16 20.64 -9.30 -0.39
C HIS A 16 21.37 -7.96 -0.12
N PRO A 17 22.33 -7.52 -0.97
CA PRO A 17 23.08 -6.28 -0.78
C PRO A 17 22.22 -5.04 -0.52
N LEU A 18 21.06 -4.90 -1.17
CA LEU A 18 20.10 -3.82 -0.92
C LEU A 18 19.67 -3.78 0.55
N LEU A 19 19.32 -4.93 1.15
CA LEU A 19 18.87 -5.00 2.54
C LEU A 19 20.03 -4.70 3.51
N GLN A 20 21.25 -5.13 3.17
CA GLN A 20 22.45 -4.80 3.94
C GLN A 20 22.73 -3.30 3.90
N TRP A 21 22.63 -2.67 2.72
CA TRP A 21 22.79 -1.23 2.56
C TRP A 21 21.78 -0.44 3.38
N LEU A 22 20.53 -0.91 3.47
CA LEU A 22 19.48 -0.35 4.33
C LEU A 22 19.69 -0.68 5.83
N GLY A 23 20.74 -1.42 6.21
CA GLY A 23 21.01 -1.82 7.58
C GLY A 23 19.96 -2.75 8.19
N MET A 24 19.22 -3.47 7.33
CA MET A 24 18.24 -4.47 7.76
C MET A 24 18.95 -5.75 8.19
N SER A 25 18.42 -6.45 9.19
CA SER A 25 18.88 -7.79 9.60
C SER A 25 17.87 -8.89 9.24
N LEU A 26 16.67 -8.52 8.80
CA LEU A 26 15.59 -9.44 8.43
C LEU A 26 15.02 -9.04 7.06
N PRO A 27 14.65 -10.00 6.20
CA PRO A 27 14.03 -9.72 4.90
C PRO A 27 12.52 -9.42 5.03
N ILE A 28 12.18 -8.54 5.97
CA ILE A 28 10.80 -8.20 6.34
C ILE A 28 10.60 -6.68 6.18
N VAL A 29 9.52 -6.30 5.50
CA VAL A 29 9.12 -4.91 5.29
C VAL A 29 7.69 -4.76 5.81
N GLN A 30 7.43 -3.79 6.69
CA GLN A 30 6.06 -3.38 7.00
C GLN A 30 5.57 -2.47 5.89
N ALA A 31 4.45 -2.83 5.25
CA ALA A 31 3.88 -2.05 4.15
C ALA A 31 3.46 -0.65 4.62
N PRO A 32 3.67 0.39 3.81
CA PRO A 32 3.08 1.70 4.07
C PRO A 32 1.55 1.60 4.03
N MET A 33 0.89 2.15 5.04
CA MET A 33 -0.57 2.12 5.18
C MET A 33 -1.05 3.52 5.60
N ALA A 34 -1.56 4.29 4.63
CA ALA A 34 -2.08 5.63 4.89
C ALA A 34 -3.17 5.61 5.97
N GLY A 35 -3.04 6.46 6.98
CA GLY A 35 -3.96 6.54 8.11
C GLY A 35 -3.87 5.38 9.12
N THR A 36 -3.01 4.37 8.88
CA THR A 36 -2.85 3.20 9.78
C THR A 36 -1.42 3.05 10.28
N ALA A 37 -0.41 3.20 9.41
CA ALA A 37 0.99 3.21 9.81
C ALA A 37 1.33 4.52 10.52
N THR A 38 1.83 4.41 11.76
CA THR A 38 2.22 5.54 12.60
C THR A 38 3.74 5.63 12.72
N PRO A 39 4.30 6.75 13.18
CA PRO A 39 5.71 6.85 13.56
C PRO A 39 6.14 5.77 14.56
N ALA A 40 5.28 5.44 15.54
CA ALA A 40 5.54 4.40 16.53
C ALA A 40 5.64 3.01 15.89
N LEU A 41 4.70 2.66 14.98
CA LEU A 41 4.73 1.39 14.27
C LEU A 41 5.98 1.27 13.39
N ALA A 42 6.27 2.27 12.57
CA ALA A 42 7.42 2.27 11.67
C ALA A 42 8.74 2.13 12.45
N ALA A 43 8.88 2.90 13.54
CA ALA A 43 10.06 2.85 14.39
C ALA A 43 10.22 1.50 15.12
N ALA A 44 9.14 0.93 15.67
CA ALA A 44 9.19 -0.36 16.36
C ALA A 44 9.63 -1.48 15.41
N VAL A 45 9.11 -1.50 14.17
CA VAL A 45 9.50 -2.45 13.12
C VAL A 45 10.97 -2.27 12.74
N SER A 46 11.43 -1.03 12.52
CA SER A 46 12.82 -0.74 12.16
C SER A 46 13.79 -1.11 13.28
N ASN A 47 13.45 -0.82 14.54
CA ASN A 47 14.26 -1.19 15.70
C ASN A 47 14.37 -2.72 15.88
N ALA A 48 13.37 -3.48 15.43
CA ALA A 48 13.39 -4.95 15.42
C ALA A 48 14.20 -5.57 14.26
N GLY A 49 14.87 -4.76 13.42
CA GLY A 49 15.74 -5.21 12.34
C GLY A 49 15.07 -5.42 10.98
N ALA A 50 13.80 -5.06 10.84
CA ALA A 50 13.04 -5.03 9.60
C ALA A 50 13.01 -3.58 9.01
N LEU A 51 12.21 -3.31 8.00
CA LEU A 51 11.99 -1.96 7.46
C LEU A 51 10.56 -1.50 7.77
N GLY A 52 10.41 -0.51 8.66
CA GLY A 52 9.15 0.18 8.90
C GLY A 52 8.88 1.25 7.84
N ASN A 53 7.61 1.52 7.53
CA ASN A 53 7.23 2.52 6.53
C ASN A 53 6.05 3.38 7.00
N LEU A 54 6.08 4.65 6.60
CA LEU A 54 4.96 5.59 6.70
C LEU A 54 4.20 5.66 5.38
N GLY A 55 2.87 5.76 5.42
CA GLY A 55 2.03 5.99 4.24
C GLY A 55 1.68 7.46 4.12
N LEU A 56 2.43 8.23 3.37
CA LEU A 56 2.31 9.69 3.27
C LEU A 56 1.59 10.18 2.00
N GLY A 57 1.15 9.28 1.12
CA GLY A 57 0.57 9.65 -0.18
C GLY A 57 -0.72 10.50 -0.11
N ALA A 58 -1.39 10.56 1.04
CA ALA A 58 -2.54 11.42 1.26
C ALA A 58 -2.28 12.51 2.33
N SER A 59 -1.02 12.75 2.69
CA SER A 59 -0.63 13.71 3.72
C SER A 59 -0.13 15.02 3.09
N PRO A 60 -0.48 16.19 3.64
CA PRO A 60 0.18 17.45 3.29
C PRO A 60 1.67 17.41 3.66
N ALA A 61 2.50 18.20 2.97
CA ALA A 61 3.95 18.23 3.14
C ALA A 61 4.38 18.51 4.60
N ASP A 62 3.72 19.46 5.30
CA ASP A 62 4.03 19.74 6.70
C ASP A 62 3.75 18.56 7.63
N SER A 63 2.60 17.88 7.44
CA SER A 63 2.29 16.66 8.19
C SER A 63 3.28 15.54 7.90
N ALA A 64 3.75 15.42 6.65
CA ALA A 64 4.80 14.47 6.30
C ALA A 64 6.11 14.76 7.02
N ARG A 65 6.52 16.04 7.07
CA ARG A 65 7.71 16.48 7.82
C ARG A 65 7.61 16.13 9.31
N GLU A 66 6.46 16.39 9.93
CA GLU A 66 6.19 16.04 11.33
C GLU A 66 6.28 14.55 11.58
N GLN A 67 5.64 13.72 10.76
CA GLN A 67 5.64 12.27 10.90
C GLN A 67 7.04 11.67 10.70
N ILE A 68 7.82 12.15 9.72
CA ILE A 68 9.21 11.75 9.50
C ILE A 68 10.07 12.13 10.71
N GLY A 69 9.94 13.37 11.22
CA GLY A 69 10.64 13.85 12.43
C GLY A 69 10.30 13.02 13.66
N ALA A 70 9.00 12.74 13.87
CA ALA A 70 8.54 11.89 14.98
C ALA A 70 9.12 10.46 14.89
N THR A 71 9.19 9.88 13.68
CA THR A 71 9.79 8.56 13.47
C THR A 71 11.29 8.58 13.81
N ARG A 72 12.03 9.60 13.39
CA ARG A 72 13.46 9.76 13.71
C ARG A 72 13.75 9.90 15.20
N ASN A 73 12.85 10.52 15.94
CA ASN A 73 12.99 10.62 17.39
C ASN A 73 12.84 9.27 18.10
N LEU A 74 12.21 8.27 17.44
CA LEU A 74 11.96 6.94 17.98
C LEU A 74 12.94 5.87 17.49
N THR A 75 13.66 6.14 16.39
CA THR A 75 14.62 5.19 15.82
C THR A 75 15.80 5.87 15.12
N GLY A 76 16.99 5.31 15.33
CA GLY A 76 18.18 5.61 14.53
C GLY A 76 18.36 4.68 13.32
N ARG A 77 17.41 3.74 13.10
CA ARG A 77 17.45 2.79 11.99
C ARG A 77 16.80 3.36 10.74
N ALA A 78 17.09 2.75 9.58
CA ALA A 78 16.41 3.07 8.33
C ALA A 78 14.90 2.83 8.43
N PHE A 79 14.13 3.74 7.85
CA PHE A 79 12.70 3.58 7.59
C PHE A 79 12.36 4.20 6.24
N GLY A 80 11.22 3.81 5.69
CA GLY A 80 10.74 4.30 4.40
C GLY A 80 9.48 5.15 4.52
N VAL A 81 9.19 5.87 3.43
CA VAL A 81 7.94 6.59 3.23
C VAL A 81 7.35 6.21 1.87
N ASN A 82 6.03 6.35 1.71
CA ASN A 82 5.35 6.03 0.46
C ASN A 82 4.51 7.21 -0.02
N LEU A 83 4.56 7.45 -1.33
CA LEU A 83 3.84 8.51 -2.02
C LEU A 83 3.00 7.97 -3.17
N PHE A 84 1.99 8.74 -3.58
CA PHE A 84 1.10 8.40 -4.69
C PHE A 84 1.47 9.21 -5.94
N CYS A 85 1.69 8.53 -7.06
CA CYS A 85 2.04 9.12 -8.36
C CYS A 85 0.90 8.92 -9.38
N HIS A 86 -0.37 9.03 -8.93
CA HIS A 86 -1.52 8.94 -9.83
C HIS A 86 -1.60 10.14 -10.75
N GLN A 87 -2.08 9.93 -11.98
CA GLN A 87 -2.43 11.04 -12.86
C GLN A 87 -3.72 11.70 -12.36
N PRO A 88 -3.77 13.05 -12.27
CA PRO A 88 -5.01 13.76 -11.96
C PRO A 88 -6.11 13.38 -12.95
N ALA A 89 -7.27 12.98 -12.45
CA ALA A 89 -8.38 12.62 -13.32
C ALA A 89 -9.03 13.89 -13.91
N ALA A 90 -9.35 13.84 -15.21
CA ALA A 90 -10.19 14.89 -15.79
C ALA A 90 -11.55 14.93 -15.07
N PRO A 91 -12.08 16.12 -14.74
CA PRO A 91 -13.41 16.26 -14.15
C PRO A 91 -14.49 15.64 -15.04
N ASP A 92 -15.33 14.78 -14.48
CA ASP A 92 -16.52 14.22 -15.12
C ASP A 92 -17.75 14.45 -14.23
N PRO A 93 -18.38 15.64 -14.32
CA PRO A 93 -19.54 15.96 -13.49
C PRO A 93 -20.76 15.04 -13.74
N ALA A 94 -20.83 14.39 -14.91
CA ALA A 94 -21.91 13.44 -15.18
C ALA A 94 -21.71 12.13 -14.43
N ALA A 95 -20.48 11.59 -14.45
CA ALA A 95 -20.11 10.41 -13.68
C ALA A 95 -20.22 10.67 -12.17
N ASP A 96 -19.76 11.83 -11.68
CA ASP A 96 -19.88 12.22 -10.28
C ASP A 96 -21.32 12.25 -9.81
N ARG A 97 -22.23 12.89 -10.58
CA ARG A 97 -23.66 12.92 -10.26
C ARG A 97 -24.31 11.54 -10.29
N ALA A 98 -23.98 10.72 -11.29
CA ALA A 98 -24.52 9.36 -11.37
C ALA A 98 -24.09 8.54 -10.16
N TRP A 99 -22.84 8.68 -9.73
CA TRP A 99 -22.30 8.00 -8.55
C TRP A 99 -22.97 8.49 -7.26
N LEU A 100 -23.10 9.81 -7.05
CA LEU A 100 -23.81 10.38 -5.89
C LEU A 100 -25.27 9.95 -5.84
N GLN A 101 -25.96 9.93 -6.98
CA GLN A 101 -27.34 9.46 -7.08
C GLN A 101 -27.46 7.97 -6.72
N HIS A 102 -26.49 7.15 -7.14
CA HIS A 102 -26.44 5.74 -6.77
C HIS A 102 -26.23 5.54 -5.26
N LEU A 103 -25.44 6.40 -4.62
CA LEU A 103 -25.19 6.37 -3.17
C LEU A 103 -26.27 7.07 -2.34
N ALA A 104 -27.23 7.77 -2.95
CA ALA A 104 -28.25 8.55 -2.24
C ALA A 104 -28.96 7.79 -1.11
N PRO A 105 -29.36 6.49 -1.26
CA PRO A 105 -29.97 5.76 -0.15
C PRO A 105 -29.07 5.62 1.08
N LEU A 106 -27.74 5.51 0.91
CA LEU A 106 -26.81 5.46 2.04
C LEU A 106 -26.64 6.83 2.70
N PHE A 107 -26.72 7.92 1.93
CA PHE A 107 -26.75 9.27 2.46
C PHE A 107 -28.01 9.51 3.28
N ASP A 108 -29.19 9.16 2.76
CA ASP A 108 -30.49 9.30 3.44
C ASP A 108 -30.51 8.53 4.77
N GLU A 109 -30.10 7.25 4.76
CA GLU A 109 -29.97 6.42 5.97
C GLU A 109 -28.94 7.02 6.97
N SER A 110 -27.93 7.70 6.45
CA SER A 110 -26.93 8.40 7.26
C SER A 110 -27.40 9.76 7.76
N GLY A 111 -28.62 10.20 7.39
CA GLY A 111 -29.18 11.50 7.75
C GLY A 111 -28.47 12.65 7.07
N LEU A 112 -27.85 12.40 5.93
CA LEU A 112 -27.15 13.40 5.11
C LEU A 112 -27.86 13.60 3.78
N THR A 113 -27.75 14.81 3.24
CA THR A 113 -28.02 15.08 1.83
C THR A 113 -26.72 14.83 1.04
N PRO A 114 -26.77 14.11 -0.10
CA PRO A 114 -25.61 14.00 -0.97
C PRO A 114 -25.03 15.38 -1.32
N PRO A 115 -23.70 15.55 -1.35
CA PRO A 115 -23.11 16.84 -1.73
C PRO A 115 -23.44 17.17 -3.19
N ALA A 116 -23.47 18.48 -3.52
CA ALA A 116 -23.73 18.94 -4.88
C ALA A 116 -22.60 18.53 -5.85
N GLU A 117 -21.37 18.45 -5.36
CA GLU A 117 -20.17 18.09 -6.10
C GLU A 117 -19.21 17.29 -5.22
N LEU A 118 -18.31 16.52 -5.86
CA LEU A 118 -17.23 15.80 -5.22
C LEU A 118 -15.90 16.55 -5.41
N HIS A 119 -15.07 16.50 -4.38
CA HIS A 119 -13.76 17.15 -4.38
C HIS A 119 -12.61 16.15 -4.45
N GLU A 120 -11.50 16.60 -5.03
CA GLU A 120 -10.23 15.91 -4.96
C GLU A 120 -9.63 16.15 -3.57
N ILE A 121 -9.62 15.13 -2.71
CA ILE A 121 -9.31 15.27 -1.29
C ILE A 121 -7.82 15.23 -0.97
N TYR A 122 -6.97 14.88 -1.94
CA TYR A 122 -5.50 14.96 -1.90
C TYR A 122 -4.93 14.88 -3.31
N GLY A 123 -3.80 15.56 -3.51
CA GLY A 123 -3.10 15.62 -4.79
C GLY A 123 -2.15 14.47 -5.03
N SER A 124 -1.49 14.51 -6.19
CA SER A 124 -0.45 13.57 -6.58
C SER A 124 0.93 14.14 -6.31
N PHE A 125 1.89 13.28 -5.93
CA PHE A 125 3.30 13.66 -5.83
C PHE A 125 3.88 14.21 -7.14
N LEU A 126 3.26 13.86 -8.26
CA LEU A 126 3.69 14.39 -9.57
C LEU A 126 3.76 15.92 -9.60
N ASP A 127 2.86 16.61 -8.90
CA ASP A 127 2.75 18.06 -8.90
C ASP A 127 2.97 18.69 -7.51
N ASP A 128 3.61 17.94 -6.59
CA ASP A 128 3.85 18.37 -5.21
C ASP A 128 5.34 18.68 -4.95
N ASP A 129 5.76 19.87 -5.36
CA ASP A 129 7.12 20.37 -5.13
C ASP A 129 7.40 20.61 -3.63
N ALA A 130 6.35 20.88 -2.82
CA ALA A 130 6.51 21.05 -1.36
C ALA A 130 6.85 19.71 -0.70
N MET A 131 6.20 18.62 -1.10
CA MET A 131 6.56 17.28 -0.64
C MET A 131 7.97 16.88 -1.09
N LEU A 132 8.36 17.18 -2.33
CA LEU A 132 9.72 16.93 -2.81
C LEU A 132 10.75 17.67 -1.92
N ALA A 133 10.50 18.94 -1.60
CA ALA A 133 11.38 19.72 -0.71
C ALA A 133 11.50 19.07 0.69
N VAL A 134 10.40 18.57 1.26
CA VAL A 134 10.41 17.83 2.54
C VAL A 134 11.26 16.56 2.45
N LEU A 135 11.17 15.79 1.36
CA LEU A 135 11.97 14.59 1.19
C LEU A 135 13.46 14.90 1.07
N LEU A 136 13.84 15.94 0.34
CA LEU A 136 15.22 16.37 0.17
C LEU A 136 15.82 16.93 1.48
N GLU A 137 15.00 17.62 2.27
CA GLU A 137 15.37 18.10 3.61
C GLU A 137 15.55 16.93 4.58
N THR A 138 14.54 16.07 4.65
CA THR A 138 14.46 15.01 5.66
C THR A 138 15.21 13.73 5.29
N ARG A 139 15.44 13.42 4.04
CA ARG A 139 16.19 12.27 3.52
C ARG A 139 15.82 10.94 4.21
N PRO A 140 14.59 10.45 4.10
CA PRO A 140 14.26 9.09 4.56
C PRO A 140 15.11 8.07 3.78
N ALA A 141 15.43 6.93 4.39
CA ALA A 141 16.28 5.93 3.73
C ALA A 141 15.65 5.37 2.46
N VAL A 142 14.33 5.26 2.42
CA VAL A 142 13.56 4.75 1.28
C VAL A 142 12.39 5.69 0.99
N VAL A 143 12.18 5.97 -0.30
CA VAL A 143 10.92 6.52 -0.83
C VAL A 143 10.33 5.50 -1.81
N SER A 144 9.11 5.05 -1.55
CA SER A 144 8.39 4.15 -2.45
C SER A 144 7.21 4.84 -3.11
N PHE A 145 6.89 4.42 -4.33
CA PHE A 145 5.84 5.03 -5.14
C PHE A 145 4.73 4.05 -5.46
N HIS A 146 3.51 4.57 -5.54
CA HIS A 146 2.31 3.81 -5.83
C HIS A 146 1.50 4.52 -6.93
N PHE A 147 0.81 3.77 -7.80
CA PHE A 147 -0.02 4.26 -8.91
C PHE A 147 0.73 4.80 -10.13
N GLY A 148 2.03 4.76 -10.16
CA GLY A 148 2.86 5.29 -11.22
C GLY A 148 4.26 5.62 -10.73
N LEU A 149 4.98 6.37 -11.53
CA LEU A 149 6.36 6.79 -11.27
C LEU A 149 6.44 8.32 -11.15
N PRO A 150 7.38 8.84 -10.32
CA PRO A 150 7.67 10.27 -10.30
C PRO A 150 8.19 10.77 -11.65
N ARG A 151 8.22 12.08 -11.80
CA ARG A 151 8.89 12.73 -12.96
C ARG A 151 10.40 12.43 -12.93
N PRO A 152 11.07 12.30 -14.09
CA PRO A 152 12.52 12.01 -14.14
C PRO A 152 13.37 12.97 -13.29
N ALA A 153 13.02 14.25 -13.25
CA ALA A 153 13.72 15.24 -12.42
C ALA A 153 13.55 14.97 -10.91
N GLN A 154 12.37 14.48 -10.47
CA GLN A 154 12.14 14.09 -9.07
C GLN A 154 12.96 12.84 -8.72
N ILE A 155 13.01 11.84 -9.61
CA ILE A 155 13.83 10.63 -9.43
C ILE A 155 15.30 11.02 -9.28
N GLN A 156 15.82 11.86 -10.18
CA GLN A 156 17.19 12.31 -10.13
C GLN A 156 17.51 13.05 -8.81
N ALA A 157 16.68 14.01 -8.41
CA ALA A 157 16.90 14.78 -7.18
C ALA A 157 16.90 13.89 -5.93
N LEU A 158 16.02 12.89 -5.86
CA LEU A 158 15.97 11.96 -4.73
C LEU A 158 17.19 11.02 -4.71
N HIS A 159 17.66 10.53 -5.86
CA HIS A 159 18.90 9.75 -5.94
C HIS A 159 20.14 10.58 -5.56
N GLU A 160 20.24 11.82 -6.03
CA GLU A 160 21.33 12.74 -5.63
C GLU A 160 21.34 13.01 -4.12
N ALA A 161 20.17 12.94 -3.46
CA ALA A 161 20.05 13.01 -2.01
C ALA A 161 20.42 11.70 -1.28
N GLY A 162 20.78 10.62 -2.01
CA GLY A 162 21.15 9.31 -1.47
C GLY A 162 19.97 8.46 -0.99
N ILE A 163 18.78 8.69 -1.51
CA ILE A 163 17.55 7.99 -1.12
C ILE A 163 17.34 6.78 -2.03
N CYS A 164 17.04 5.61 -1.45
CA CYS A 164 16.63 4.42 -2.18
C CYS A 164 15.21 4.58 -2.72
N LEU A 165 15.00 4.32 -4.01
CA LEU A 165 13.72 4.49 -4.68
C LEU A 165 13.12 3.15 -5.08
N MET A 166 11.87 2.92 -4.67
CA MET A 166 11.13 1.70 -5.00
C MET A 166 9.78 2.05 -5.61
N ALA A 167 9.21 1.18 -6.43
CA ALA A 167 7.84 1.35 -6.88
C ALA A 167 7.07 0.03 -6.88
N THR A 168 5.74 0.13 -6.73
CA THR A 168 4.85 -1.03 -6.79
C THR A 168 4.55 -1.38 -8.25
N ALA A 169 4.71 -2.66 -8.60
CA ALA A 169 4.25 -3.23 -9.86
C ALA A 169 3.21 -4.32 -9.63
N THR A 170 2.21 -4.38 -10.48
CA THR A 170 1.17 -5.40 -10.54
C THR A 170 1.25 -6.24 -11.81
N THR A 171 2.05 -5.80 -12.79
CA THR A 171 2.32 -6.46 -14.07
C THR A 171 3.81 -6.43 -14.43
N GLN A 172 4.17 -7.19 -15.45
CA GLN A 172 5.54 -7.19 -15.99
C GLN A 172 5.88 -5.85 -16.65
N GLU A 173 4.94 -5.25 -17.38
CA GLU A 173 5.12 -3.98 -18.08
C GLU A 173 5.41 -2.84 -17.10
N GLU A 174 4.69 -2.81 -15.98
CA GLU A 174 4.95 -1.84 -14.90
C GLU A 174 6.35 -2.04 -14.30
N ALA A 175 6.77 -3.28 -14.09
CA ALA A 175 8.11 -3.58 -13.59
C ALA A 175 9.21 -3.16 -14.58
N GLN A 176 9.00 -3.34 -15.88
CA GLN A 176 9.92 -2.85 -16.93
C GLN A 176 9.99 -1.32 -16.95
N ALA A 177 8.86 -0.64 -16.74
CA ALA A 177 8.84 0.82 -16.64
C ALA A 177 9.62 1.31 -15.40
N ILE A 178 9.50 0.62 -14.26
CA ILE A 178 10.27 0.90 -13.03
C ILE A 178 11.78 0.74 -13.30
N GLU A 179 12.19 -0.35 -13.93
CA GLU A 179 13.60 -0.61 -14.28
C GLU A 179 14.12 0.44 -15.26
N ALA A 180 13.34 0.78 -16.29
CA ALA A 180 13.72 1.79 -17.29
C ALA A 180 13.83 3.20 -16.69
N ALA A 181 13.04 3.52 -15.68
CA ALA A 181 13.10 4.79 -14.94
C ALA A 181 14.31 4.87 -13.99
N GLY A 182 15.04 3.76 -13.78
CA GLY A 182 16.25 3.70 -12.97
C GLY A 182 16.02 3.60 -11.47
N LEU A 183 14.87 3.11 -11.01
CA LEU A 183 14.62 2.87 -9.58
C LEU A 183 15.45 1.66 -9.09
N ASP A 184 15.55 1.51 -7.75
CA ASP A 184 16.46 0.57 -7.11
C ASP A 184 15.82 -0.80 -6.79
N ALA A 185 14.49 -0.87 -6.65
CA ALA A 185 13.77 -2.11 -6.38
C ALA A 185 12.30 -2.06 -6.81
N ILE A 186 11.70 -3.24 -6.95
CA ILE A 186 10.30 -3.44 -7.33
C ILE A 186 9.54 -4.08 -6.17
N ILE A 187 8.37 -3.52 -5.82
CA ILE A 187 7.42 -4.15 -4.90
C ILE A 187 6.37 -4.89 -5.74
N ALA A 188 6.49 -6.21 -5.82
CA ALA A 188 5.57 -7.08 -6.57
C ALA A 188 4.26 -7.26 -5.79
N GLN A 189 3.23 -6.49 -6.14
CA GLN A 189 1.94 -6.54 -5.44
C GLN A 189 0.97 -7.53 -6.11
N GLY A 190 0.78 -8.68 -5.49
CA GLY A 190 -0.22 -9.66 -5.91
C GLY A 190 -1.66 -9.21 -5.63
N ILE A 191 -2.63 -9.91 -6.26
CA ILE A 191 -4.06 -9.61 -6.12
C ILE A 191 -4.57 -9.83 -4.68
N GLU A 192 -3.88 -10.60 -3.87
CA GLU A 192 -4.22 -10.91 -2.48
C GLU A 192 -3.99 -9.71 -1.53
N ALA A 193 -3.22 -8.71 -1.98
CA ALA A 193 -2.86 -7.56 -1.15
C ALA A 193 -4.09 -6.76 -0.71
N GLY A 194 -4.06 -6.24 0.52
CA GLY A 194 -5.00 -5.26 1.03
C GLY A 194 -4.69 -3.84 0.54
N GLY A 195 -5.69 -2.96 0.60
CA GLY A 195 -5.57 -1.60 0.11
C GLY A 195 -5.62 -1.51 -1.42
N HIS A 196 -5.18 -0.38 -1.94
CA HIS A 196 -5.24 -0.10 -3.36
C HIS A 196 -4.29 -0.95 -4.20
N ARG A 197 -4.76 -1.37 -5.38
CA ARG A 197 -3.90 -1.92 -6.43
C ARG A 197 -2.97 -0.83 -6.96
N GLY A 198 -1.68 -1.14 -7.02
CA GLY A 198 -0.63 -0.20 -7.44
C GLY A 198 -0.55 0.08 -8.94
N ARG A 199 -1.59 -0.21 -9.71
CA ARG A 199 -1.61 -0.08 -11.18
C ARG A 199 -1.29 1.33 -11.66
N PHE A 200 -0.51 1.40 -12.74
CA PHE A 200 -0.11 2.68 -13.35
C PHE A 200 -1.22 3.24 -14.25
N ASP A 201 -1.55 4.52 -14.08
CA ASP A 201 -2.58 5.20 -14.90
C ASP A 201 -2.20 5.29 -16.38
N ALA A 202 -0.93 5.52 -16.68
CA ALA A 202 -0.43 5.62 -18.05
C ALA A 202 -0.67 4.34 -18.87
N MET A 203 -0.86 3.21 -18.18
CA MET A 203 -1.18 1.91 -18.78
C MET A 203 -2.68 1.61 -18.78
N THR A 204 -3.51 2.56 -18.31
CA THR A 204 -4.95 2.42 -18.16
C THR A 204 -5.73 3.26 -19.20
N GLY A 205 -5.34 3.28 -20.48
CA GLY A 205 -6.06 3.99 -21.55
C GLY A 205 -7.48 3.46 -21.81
N VAL A 206 -8.22 4.05 -22.73
CA VAL A 206 -9.62 3.70 -23.07
C VAL A 206 -9.80 2.22 -23.44
N ASN A 207 -8.72 1.55 -23.84
CA ASN A 207 -8.60 0.10 -24.02
C ASN A 207 -7.81 -0.56 -22.89
N THR A 208 -8.01 -0.11 -21.65
CA THR A 208 -7.31 -0.63 -20.48
C THR A 208 -7.35 -2.16 -20.46
N PRO A 209 -6.20 -2.85 -20.47
CA PRO A 209 -6.21 -4.27 -20.13
C PRO A 209 -6.86 -4.44 -18.77
N THR A 210 -7.78 -5.39 -18.67
CA THR A 210 -8.33 -5.82 -17.38
C THR A 210 -7.15 -6.14 -16.47
N ASP A 211 -7.24 -5.80 -15.16
CA ASP A 211 -6.23 -6.27 -14.20
C ASP A 211 -6.19 -7.80 -14.27
N GLU A 212 -5.09 -8.35 -14.73
CA GLU A 212 -4.92 -9.81 -14.86
C GLU A 212 -5.07 -10.53 -13.51
N GLY A 213 -5.05 -9.79 -12.41
CA GLY A 213 -5.25 -10.34 -11.07
C GLY A 213 -4.19 -11.35 -10.68
N LEU A 214 -2.95 -11.16 -11.11
CA LEU A 214 -1.86 -12.09 -10.82
C LEU A 214 -1.69 -12.27 -9.30
N GLY A 215 -1.67 -13.54 -8.87
CA GLY A 215 -1.33 -13.89 -7.50
C GLY A 215 0.13 -13.57 -7.19
N THR A 216 0.44 -13.28 -5.93
CA THR A 216 1.77 -12.85 -5.46
C THR A 216 2.88 -13.80 -5.91
N ALA A 217 2.68 -15.10 -5.78
CA ALA A 217 3.66 -16.12 -6.16
C ALA A 217 3.98 -16.11 -7.66
N VAL A 218 2.95 -15.99 -8.50
CA VAL A 218 3.11 -15.94 -9.97
C VAL A 218 3.81 -14.64 -10.36
N LEU A 219 3.36 -13.51 -9.83
CA LEU A 219 3.93 -12.20 -10.13
C LEU A 219 5.42 -12.15 -9.73
N VAL A 220 5.78 -12.58 -8.53
CA VAL A 220 7.19 -12.65 -8.08
C VAL A 220 8.03 -13.47 -9.05
N ARG A 221 7.56 -14.67 -9.47
CA ARG A 221 8.33 -15.51 -10.41
C ARG A 221 8.52 -14.86 -11.76
N LEU A 222 7.50 -14.16 -12.28
CA LEU A 222 7.59 -13.40 -13.53
C LEU A 222 8.62 -12.27 -13.39
N LEU A 223 8.49 -11.44 -12.36
CA LEU A 223 9.35 -10.27 -12.20
C LEU A 223 10.81 -10.66 -11.95
N VAL A 224 11.08 -11.64 -11.10
CA VAL A 224 12.45 -12.16 -10.86
C VAL A 224 13.10 -12.68 -12.16
N ARG A 225 12.30 -13.20 -13.11
CA ARG A 225 12.81 -13.72 -14.38
C ARG A 225 13.04 -12.62 -15.43
N PHE A 226 12.23 -11.57 -15.41
CA PHE A 226 12.16 -10.59 -16.51
C PHE A 226 12.69 -9.20 -16.16
N THR A 227 13.16 -8.99 -14.92
CA THR A 227 13.84 -7.75 -14.50
C THR A 227 15.18 -8.09 -13.84
N ARG A 228 16.05 -7.09 -13.75
CA ARG A 228 17.33 -7.18 -13.02
C ARG A 228 17.24 -6.57 -11.63
N LEU A 229 16.16 -5.87 -11.33
CA LEU A 229 15.98 -5.22 -10.04
C LEU A 229 15.59 -6.22 -8.95
N PRO A 230 16.01 -5.99 -7.69
CA PRO A 230 15.52 -6.74 -6.55
C PRO A 230 14.00 -6.67 -6.45
N VAL A 231 13.35 -7.82 -6.21
CA VAL A 231 11.90 -7.94 -6.10
C VAL A 231 11.51 -8.18 -4.65
N ILE A 232 10.62 -7.34 -4.10
CA ILE A 232 10.03 -7.46 -2.77
C ILE A 232 8.60 -7.97 -2.95
N ALA A 233 8.27 -9.13 -2.39
CA ALA A 233 6.94 -9.73 -2.50
C ALA A 233 5.92 -9.04 -1.60
N ALA A 234 4.74 -8.67 -2.11
CA ALA A 234 3.67 -8.03 -1.32
C ALA A 234 2.29 -8.62 -1.67
N GLY A 235 1.55 -9.06 -0.68
CA GLY A 235 0.19 -9.59 -0.85
C GLY A 235 -0.01 -10.97 -0.20
N GLY A 236 -0.98 -11.09 0.69
CA GLY A 236 -1.37 -12.35 1.34
C GLY A 236 -0.37 -12.95 2.33
N ILE A 237 0.79 -12.36 2.51
CA ILE A 237 1.87 -12.88 3.37
C ILE A 237 1.59 -12.47 4.82
N MET A 238 1.50 -13.46 5.74
CA MET A 238 1.07 -13.22 7.12
C MET A 238 1.97 -13.85 8.19
N ASP A 239 2.88 -14.75 7.79
CA ASP A 239 3.75 -15.52 8.68
C ASP A 239 5.12 -15.81 8.07
N GLY A 240 6.01 -16.43 8.85
CA GLY A 240 7.37 -16.75 8.41
C GLY A 240 7.41 -17.81 7.31
N GLN A 241 6.43 -18.71 7.22
CA GLN A 241 6.32 -19.69 6.15
C GLN A 241 6.00 -19.00 4.82
N GLY A 242 5.05 -18.04 4.83
CA GLY A 242 4.74 -17.23 3.67
C GLY A 242 5.95 -16.39 3.22
N ILE A 243 6.70 -15.80 4.15
CA ILE A 243 7.95 -15.08 3.83
C ILE A 243 8.95 -16.04 3.16
N ARG A 244 9.20 -17.21 3.75
CA ARG A 244 10.13 -18.19 3.18
C ARG A 244 9.71 -18.62 1.77
N ALA A 245 8.42 -18.87 1.56
CA ALA A 245 7.92 -19.24 0.24
C ALA A 245 8.25 -18.16 -0.81
N MET A 246 8.07 -16.89 -0.50
CA MET A 246 8.38 -15.79 -1.42
C MET A 246 9.90 -15.66 -1.67
N LEU A 247 10.73 -15.81 -0.63
CA LEU A 247 12.19 -15.84 -0.79
C LEU A 247 12.63 -17.03 -1.66
N GLY A 248 12.04 -18.20 -1.47
CA GLY A 248 12.27 -19.39 -2.31
C GLY A 248 11.86 -19.20 -3.77
N LEU A 249 10.92 -18.31 -4.06
CA LEU A 249 10.52 -17.90 -5.41
C LEU A 249 11.48 -16.85 -6.02
N GLY A 250 12.43 -16.32 -5.25
CA GLY A 250 13.45 -15.38 -5.70
C GLY A 250 13.23 -13.94 -5.24
N ALA A 251 12.21 -13.64 -4.42
CA ALA A 251 12.10 -12.34 -3.79
C ALA A 251 13.27 -12.12 -2.81
N VAL A 252 13.71 -10.86 -2.65
CA VAL A 252 14.77 -10.50 -1.69
C VAL A 252 14.22 -10.19 -0.30
N ALA A 253 12.93 -9.82 -0.22
CA ALA A 253 12.20 -9.55 1.01
C ALA A 253 10.70 -9.77 0.80
N ALA A 254 9.94 -9.80 1.90
CA ALA A 254 8.49 -9.80 1.90
C ALA A 254 7.94 -8.55 2.60
N GLN A 255 6.95 -7.90 1.96
CA GLN A 255 6.26 -6.74 2.49
C GLN A 255 4.86 -7.14 2.98
N LEU A 256 4.62 -6.95 4.28
CA LEU A 256 3.41 -7.32 4.98
C LEU A 256 2.65 -6.06 5.43
N GLY A 257 1.36 -5.96 5.07
CA GLY A 257 0.48 -4.86 5.52
C GLY A 257 -0.48 -5.32 6.61
N THR A 258 -1.43 -6.15 6.23
CA THR A 258 -2.52 -6.64 7.10
C THR A 258 -2.02 -7.27 8.39
N ALA A 259 -0.86 -7.93 8.37
CA ALA A 259 -0.23 -8.53 9.54
C ALA A 259 0.06 -7.51 10.66
N PHE A 260 0.34 -6.24 10.30
CA PHE A 260 0.68 -5.18 11.25
C PHE A 260 -0.50 -4.32 11.70
N ILE A 261 -1.72 -4.52 11.16
CA ILE A 261 -2.88 -3.68 11.50
C ILE A 261 -3.30 -3.85 12.97
N LEU A 262 -3.20 -5.06 13.53
CA LEU A 262 -3.57 -5.33 14.91
C LEU A 262 -2.46 -4.96 15.92
N CYS A 263 -1.28 -4.53 15.49
CA CYS A 263 -0.25 -4.05 16.41
C CYS A 263 -0.77 -2.84 17.21
N PRO A 264 -0.54 -2.77 18.54
CA PRO A 264 -0.95 -1.63 19.35
C PRO A 264 -0.44 -0.28 18.82
N GLU A 265 0.73 -0.29 18.17
CA GLU A 265 1.36 0.91 17.61
C GLU A 265 0.66 1.41 16.34
N SER A 266 -0.24 0.64 15.71
CA SER A 266 -1.02 1.10 14.57
C SER A 266 -2.16 2.04 14.98
N ALA A 267 -2.57 2.93 14.06
CA ALA A 267 -3.72 3.81 14.27
C ALA A 267 -5.07 3.14 13.94
N ALA A 268 -5.11 1.81 13.76
CA ALA A 268 -6.37 1.11 13.51
C ALA A 268 -7.33 1.25 14.71
N GLY A 269 -8.51 1.83 14.49
CA GLY A 269 -9.52 2.04 15.53
C GLY A 269 -10.18 0.72 15.99
N ALA A 270 -10.92 0.78 17.11
CA ALA A 270 -11.55 -0.39 17.72
C ALA A 270 -12.46 -1.16 16.75
N ALA A 271 -13.27 -0.48 15.96
CA ALA A 271 -14.16 -1.10 14.98
C ALA A 271 -13.38 -1.84 13.88
N TYR A 272 -12.29 -1.25 13.36
CA TYR A 272 -11.43 -1.91 12.38
C TYR A 272 -10.79 -3.18 12.97
N ARG A 273 -10.23 -3.09 14.18
CA ARG A 273 -9.65 -4.24 14.90
C ARG A 273 -10.69 -5.34 15.13
N ALA A 274 -11.92 -4.97 15.56
CA ALA A 274 -13.01 -5.92 15.76
C ALA A 274 -13.40 -6.64 14.46
N ARG A 275 -13.50 -5.90 13.34
CA ARG A 275 -13.79 -6.48 12.02
C ARG A 275 -12.69 -7.43 11.55
N LEU A 276 -11.44 -7.09 11.79
CA LEU A 276 -10.29 -7.91 11.39
C LEU A 276 -10.15 -9.18 12.25
N LYS A 277 -10.58 -9.14 13.52
CA LYS A 277 -10.60 -10.30 14.43
C LYS A 277 -11.86 -11.16 14.28
N GLY A 278 -12.89 -10.66 13.61
CA GLY A 278 -14.18 -11.34 13.47
C GLY A 278 -14.33 -12.11 12.16
N ALA A 279 -15.50 -12.69 11.96
CA ALA A 279 -15.85 -13.44 10.74
C ALA A 279 -15.72 -12.61 9.44
N GLY A 280 -15.81 -11.29 9.52
CA GLY A 280 -15.60 -10.40 8.37
C GLY A 280 -14.24 -10.51 7.73
N ALA A 281 -13.19 -10.90 8.46
CA ALA A 281 -11.84 -11.08 7.95
C ALA A 281 -11.75 -12.10 6.80
N PHE A 282 -12.63 -13.10 6.77
CA PHE A 282 -12.71 -14.12 5.73
C PHE A 282 -13.34 -13.60 4.42
N HIS A 283 -13.92 -12.40 4.42
CA HIS A 283 -14.69 -11.85 3.31
C HIS A 283 -14.12 -10.51 2.85
N THR A 284 -12.99 -10.53 2.15
CA THR A 284 -12.45 -9.34 1.50
C THR A 284 -12.96 -9.23 0.05
N ARG A 285 -13.11 -8.01 -0.45
CA ARG A 285 -13.50 -7.70 -1.84
C ARG A 285 -12.55 -6.68 -2.44
N LEU A 286 -12.18 -6.91 -3.70
CA LEU A 286 -11.54 -5.89 -4.52
C LEU A 286 -12.64 -5.03 -5.14
N THR A 287 -12.64 -3.73 -4.88
CA THR A 287 -13.69 -2.81 -5.31
C THR A 287 -13.12 -1.44 -5.64
N ALA A 288 -13.76 -0.73 -6.56
CA ALA A 288 -13.51 0.70 -6.80
C ALA A 288 -14.54 1.60 -6.09
N ALA A 289 -15.58 1.05 -5.46
CA ALA A 289 -16.71 1.77 -4.90
C ALA A 289 -16.32 2.79 -3.81
N ILE A 290 -15.23 2.56 -3.08
CA ILE A 290 -14.83 3.45 -1.99
C ILE A 290 -14.04 4.66 -2.50
N SER A 291 -13.09 4.45 -3.40
CA SER A 291 -12.11 5.49 -3.76
C SER A 291 -12.10 5.88 -5.24
N GLY A 292 -12.77 5.12 -6.09
CA GLY A 292 -12.66 5.27 -7.56
C GLY A 292 -11.55 4.44 -8.19
N ARG A 293 -10.68 3.78 -7.38
CA ARG A 293 -9.65 2.82 -7.83
C ARG A 293 -9.83 1.46 -7.17
N PRO A 294 -9.47 0.38 -7.86
CA PRO A 294 -9.53 -0.95 -7.26
C PRO A 294 -8.69 -1.01 -5.97
N ALA A 295 -9.33 -1.38 -4.87
CA ALA A 295 -8.71 -1.56 -3.56
C ALA A 295 -9.38 -2.74 -2.84
N ARG A 296 -8.60 -3.51 -2.09
CA ARG A 296 -9.13 -4.66 -1.34
C ARG A 296 -9.37 -4.31 0.11
N GLY A 297 -10.60 -4.54 0.56
CA GLY A 297 -10.99 -4.34 1.95
C GLY A 297 -11.97 -5.42 2.45
N ILE A 298 -12.25 -5.40 3.74
CA ILE A 298 -13.29 -6.24 4.34
C ILE A 298 -14.65 -5.79 3.77
N ALA A 299 -15.44 -6.74 3.25
CA ALA A 299 -16.76 -6.47 2.66
C ALA A 299 -17.65 -5.70 3.63
N ASN A 300 -18.34 -4.68 3.13
CA ASN A 300 -19.21 -3.81 3.89
C ASN A 300 -20.34 -3.26 3.02
N ARG A 301 -21.29 -2.55 3.61
CA ARG A 301 -22.49 -2.03 2.92
C ARG A 301 -22.16 -1.07 1.76
N LEU A 302 -21.10 -0.26 1.88
CA LEU A 302 -20.69 0.64 0.80
C LEU A 302 -20.15 -0.16 -0.41
N ILE A 303 -19.35 -1.20 -0.16
CA ILE A 303 -18.86 -2.11 -1.19
C ILE A 303 -20.04 -2.85 -1.84
N GLU A 304 -20.94 -3.41 -1.04
CA GLU A 304 -22.12 -4.13 -1.52
C GLU A 304 -23.01 -3.22 -2.39
N ARG A 305 -23.20 -1.96 -1.98
CA ARG A 305 -23.94 -0.97 -2.76
C ARG A 305 -23.26 -0.67 -4.09
N GLY A 306 -21.93 -0.48 -4.09
CA GLY A 306 -21.16 -0.17 -5.29
C GLY A 306 -21.06 -1.34 -6.28
N ASP A 307 -21.15 -2.58 -5.80
CA ASP A 307 -21.04 -3.79 -6.59
C ASP A 307 -22.43 -4.31 -7.10
N LEU A 308 -23.52 -3.58 -6.88
CA LEU A 308 -24.84 -3.95 -7.36
C LEU A 308 -24.88 -4.06 -8.90
N PRO A 309 -25.60 -5.04 -9.46
CA PRO A 309 -25.82 -5.11 -10.91
C PRO A 309 -26.39 -3.79 -11.45
N GLY A 310 -25.78 -3.25 -12.49
CA GLY A 310 -26.19 -1.98 -13.08
C GLY A 310 -25.75 -0.73 -12.34
N ALA A 311 -24.93 -0.85 -11.29
CA ALA A 311 -24.29 0.30 -10.64
C ALA A 311 -23.48 1.12 -11.66
N PRO A 312 -23.54 2.47 -11.62
CA PRO A 312 -22.68 3.30 -12.44
C PRO A 312 -21.22 3.13 -12.03
N ARG A 313 -20.29 3.51 -12.91
CA ARG A 313 -18.89 3.59 -12.53
C ARG A 313 -18.73 4.56 -11.36
N PRO A 314 -17.94 4.24 -10.33
CA PRO A 314 -17.59 5.19 -9.30
C PRO A 314 -16.97 6.46 -9.90
N ALA A 315 -17.16 7.59 -9.22
CA ALA A 315 -16.43 8.81 -9.54
C ALA A 315 -14.92 8.55 -9.58
N ALA A 316 -14.21 9.29 -10.41
CA ALA A 316 -12.77 9.09 -10.58
C ALA A 316 -12.01 9.29 -9.27
N TYR A 317 -10.93 8.52 -9.08
CA TYR A 317 -10.04 8.65 -7.93
C TYR A 317 -9.36 10.05 -7.89
N PRO A 318 -9.27 10.75 -6.73
CA PRO A 318 -9.78 10.31 -5.42
C PRO A 318 -11.18 10.85 -5.07
N ARG A 319 -11.97 11.36 -6.04
CA ARG A 319 -13.26 12.03 -5.84
C ARG A 319 -14.32 11.10 -5.21
N ALA A 320 -14.39 9.82 -5.63
CA ALA A 320 -15.30 8.86 -4.97
C ALA A 320 -15.00 8.72 -3.48
N TYR A 321 -13.74 8.86 -3.08
CA TYR A 321 -13.34 8.76 -1.69
C TYR A 321 -13.87 9.92 -0.83
N ASP A 322 -14.13 11.09 -1.42
CA ASP A 322 -14.80 12.21 -0.72
C ASP A 322 -16.20 11.79 -0.26
N ALA A 323 -17.03 11.21 -1.14
CA ALA A 323 -18.35 10.68 -0.76
C ALA A 323 -18.25 9.60 0.33
N ALA A 324 -17.32 8.65 0.17
CA ALA A 324 -17.12 7.58 1.14
C ALA A 324 -16.72 8.10 2.53
N ARG A 325 -15.87 9.13 2.60
CA ARG A 325 -15.47 9.76 3.87
C ARG A 325 -16.62 10.47 4.57
N GLN A 326 -17.45 11.19 3.82
CA GLN A 326 -18.64 11.86 4.37
C GLN A 326 -19.61 10.84 4.94
N LEU A 327 -19.92 9.76 4.21
CA LEU A 327 -20.77 8.66 4.66
C LEU A 327 -20.19 8.00 5.92
N HIS A 328 -18.89 7.68 5.91
CA HIS A 328 -18.23 7.07 7.05
C HIS A 328 -18.25 7.97 8.29
N ALA A 329 -17.99 9.26 8.14
CA ALA A 329 -18.01 10.22 9.26
C ALA A 329 -19.39 10.29 9.92
N ALA A 330 -20.47 10.40 9.12
CA ALA A 330 -21.83 10.46 9.63
C ALA A 330 -22.29 9.15 10.30
N ALA A 331 -21.94 8.00 9.71
CA ALA A 331 -22.25 6.70 10.28
C ALA A 331 -21.50 6.47 11.60
N SER A 332 -20.20 6.81 11.65
CA SER A 332 -19.36 6.68 12.85
C SER A 332 -19.83 7.54 14.01
N ALA A 333 -20.43 8.71 13.74
CA ALA A 333 -21.04 9.54 14.79
C ALA A 333 -22.21 8.84 15.51
N ARG A 334 -22.74 7.75 14.94
CA ARG A 334 -23.80 6.90 15.48
C ARG A 334 -23.30 5.49 15.83
N ASP A 335 -21.98 5.32 15.97
CA ASP A 335 -21.30 4.02 16.21
C ASP A 335 -21.55 2.98 15.11
N ASP A 336 -21.93 3.41 13.90
CA ASP A 336 -22.04 2.55 12.71
C ASP A 336 -20.78 2.64 11.86
N HIS A 337 -20.01 1.55 11.82
CA HIS A 337 -18.78 1.42 11.05
C HIS A 337 -18.94 0.55 9.79
N THR A 338 -20.19 0.28 9.38
CA THR A 338 -20.48 -0.56 8.20
C THR A 338 -20.19 0.11 6.87
N LEU A 339 -19.89 1.41 6.87
CA LEU A 339 -19.49 2.18 5.69
C LEU A 339 -17.98 2.53 5.68
N ALA A 340 -17.23 2.05 6.66
CA ALA A 340 -15.81 2.37 6.81
C ALA A 340 -14.92 1.59 5.81
N ALA A 341 -13.89 2.24 5.29
CA ALA A 341 -12.85 1.60 4.48
C ALA A 341 -11.89 0.80 5.39
N HIS A 342 -12.19 -0.46 5.64
CA HIS A 342 -11.31 -1.36 6.38
C HIS A 342 -10.46 -2.19 5.40
N TRP A 343 -9.32 -1.63 4.99
CA TRP A 343 -8.44 -2.24 3.99
C TRP A 343 -7.74 -3.48 4.54
N ALA A 344 -7.92 -4.63 3.91
CA ALA A 344 -7.30 -5.88 4.33
C ALA A 344 -7.09 -6.83 3.15
N GLY A 345 -5.96 -7.53 3.14
CA GLY A 345 -5.67 -8.58 2.16
C GLY A 345 -6.40 -9.89 2.45
N GLN A 346 -6.30 -10.84 1.54
CA GLN A 346 -6.95 -12.15 1.67
C GLN A 346 -6.41 -12.98 2.84
N GLY A 347 -5.19 -12.69 3.31
CA GLY A 347 -4.61 -13.30 4.52
C GLY A 347 -5.17 -12.74 5.85
N ALA A 348 -6.15 -11.84 5.82
CA ALA A 348 -6.70 -11.17 7.01
C ALA A 348 -7.06 -12.10 8.18
N PRO A 349 -7.63 -13.32 7.98
CA PRO A 349 -7.94 -14.23 9.07
C PRO A 349 -6.72 -14.71 9.87
N LEU A 350 -5.52 -14.55 9.32
CA LEU A 350 -4.25 -14.93 9.97
C LEU A 350 -3.60 -13.77 10.74
N ALA A 351 -4.28 -12.61 10.86
CA ALA A 351 -3.77 -11.45 11.59
C ALA A 351 -3.62 -11.76 13.09
N ARG A 352 -2.52 -11.30 13.68
CA ARG A 352 -2.15 -11.54 15.07
C ARG A 352 -2.07 -10.22 15.83
N GLU A 353 -2.62 -10.19 17.04
CA GLU A 353 -2.59 -9.01 17.90
C GLU A 353 -1.37 -9.10 18.82
N LEU A 354 -0.26 -8.50 18.39
CA LEU A 354 1.02 -8.46 19.09
C LEU A 354 1.65 -7.08 18.93
N PRO A 355 2.47 -6.61 19.89
CA PRO A 355 3.37 -5.48 19.66
C PRO A 355 4.23 -5.70 18.41
N ALA A 356 4.50 -4.65 17.66
CA ALA A 356 5.18 -4.76 16.36
C ALA A 356 6.56 -5.44 16.46
N ALA A 357 7.33 -5.13 17.49
CA ALA A 357 8.63 -5.77 17.72
C ALA A 357 8.51 -7.29 18.01
N GLU A 358 7.50 -7.68 18.77
CA GLU A 358 7.22 -9.10 19.05
C GLU A 358 6.73 -9.84 17.82
N LEU A 359 5.90 -9.19 17.00
CA LEU A 359 5.46 -9.75 15.72
C LEU A 359 6.66 -9.97 14.78
N VAL A 360 7.55 -8.99 14.63
CA VAL A 360 8.76 -9.14 13.81
C VAL A 360 9.64 -10.29 14.33
N ALA A 361 9.85 -10.39 15.65
CA ALA A 361 10.61 -11.46 16.24
C ALA A 361 9.97 -12.85 16.04
N LEU A 362 8.62 -12.93 16.08
CA LEU A 362 7.89 -14.16 15.78
C LEU A 362 8.03 -14.54 14.31
N LEU A 363 7.84 -13.61 13.38
CA LEU A 363 8.02 -13.82 11.94
C LEU A 363 9.45 -14.32 11.62
N ALA A 364 10.46 -13.78 12.29
CA ALA A 364 11.85 -14.20 12.13
C ALA A 364 12.08 -15.63 12.60
N ARG A 365 11.51 -16.03 13.75
CA ARG A 365 11.57 -17.42 14.25
C ARG A 365 10.87 -18.39 13.30
N GLU A 366 9.67 -18.06 12.85
CA GLU A 366 8.92 -18.88 11.90
C GLU A 366 9.66 -19.02 10.56
N LEU A 367 10.30 -17.95 10.09
CA LEU A 367 11.12 -17.96 8.87
C LEU A 367 12.32 -18.89 9.00
N GLN A 368 12.93 -19.01 10.18
CA GLN A 368 14.07 -19.90 10.42
C GLN A 368 13.64 -21.37 10.59
N ALA A 369 12.46 -21.60 11.16
CA ALA A 369 11.93 -22.93 11.45
C ALA A 369 11.28 -23.61 10.23
N ALA A 370 10.89 -22.86 9.22
CA ALA A 370 10.27 -23.35 8.00
C ALA A 370 11.36 -23.81 7.01
#